data_1e68b205fca0d386568d52a7ad4f3bf9
#
_entry.id   1e68b205fca0d386568d52a7ad4f3bf9
#
_cell.length_a   1.000
_cell.length_b   1.000
_cell.length_c   1.000
_cell.angle_alpha   90.00
_cell.angle_beta   90.00
_cell.angle_gamma   90.00
#
_symmetry.space_group_name_H-M   'P 1'
#
loop_
_entity.id
_entity.type
_entity.pdbx_description
1 polymer ?
#
loop_
_entity_poly.entity_id
_entity_poly.type
_entity_poly.pdbx_seq_one_letter_code
_entity_poly.pdbx_strand_id
1 'polypeptide(L)'
;TEKRTDGLSHNWVYSLYRDRKNRLWIGTANGLNLFKPADTSFVHITISNGLPGNVINAITEDRRGNLWISTNNGLCRFIPDSSSFWNLYEDDGLPGNYFSRGACFQSKAGVLMFGSDQGMVRFDPDDIRPDTTIYPVYIKDVLVNYRSILNQATCSAEPQAGLPVVVLPYGKKSVTFQYGALNYLNQKNNRFEYILEGYEDNWISTGTRREVTFTGLEPGTYTFRVRGCNNDGYWDKKGDSLKIIVLTPWYRTWFFRVILVLVI
;
A
#
# COMPACT_ATOMS: atom_id res chain seq x y z
N THR A 1 -36.30 -7.38 10.25
CA THR A 1 -35.79 -8.62 9.67
C THR A 1 -34.45 -8.93 10.33
N GLU A 2 -34.44 -9.99 11.15
CA GLU A 2 -33.25 -10.51 11.81
C GLU A 2 -32.14 -10.74 10.77
N LYS A 3 -30.94 -10.20 11.03
CA LYS A 3 -29.75 -10.52 10.27
C LYS A 3 -29.42 -12.00 10.47
N ARG A 4 -29.85 -12.85 9.56
CA ARG A 4 -29.34 -14.21 9.48
C ARG A 4 -27.86 -14.13 9.09
N THR A 5 -26.99 -14.64 9.92
CA THR A 5 -25.54 -14.70 9.68
C THR A 5 -25.16 -15.72 8.59
N ASP A 6 -26.10 -16.53 8.16
CA ASP A 6 -26.03 -17.60 7.17
C ASP A 6 -26.64 -17.24 5.80
N GLY A 7 -27.21 -16.02 5.65
CA GLY A 7 -27.76 -15.52 4.40
C GLY A 7 -26.77 -14.82 3.49
N LEU A 8 -27.28 -14.30 2.36
CA LEU A 8 -26.50 -13.42 1.47
C LEU A 8 -26.06 -12.14 2.18
N SER A 9 -24.89 -11.61 1.79
CA SER A 9 -24.36 -10.36 2.33
C SER A 9 -25.27 -9.14 2.08
N HIS A 10 -26.15 -9.21 1.07
CA HIS A 10 -27.14 -8.18 0.75
C HIS A 10 -28.30 -8.75 -0.07
N ASN A 11 -29.50 -8.14 0.06
CA ASN A 11 -30.70 -8.59 -0.65
C ASN A 11 -30.70 -8.26 -2.16
N TRP A 12 -29.88 -7.27 -2.59
CA TRP A 12 -29.76 -6.93 -4.00
C TRP A 12 -28.67 -7.76 -4.65
N VAL A 13 -29.08 -8.69 -5.49
CA VAL A 13 -28.20 -9.56 -6.29
C VAL A 13 -28.07 -8.95 -7.69
N TYR A 14 -26.83 -8.72 -8.14
CA TYR A 14 -26.54 -8.11 -9.44
C TYR A 14 -25.92 -9.08 -10.44
N SER A 15 -25.25 -10.12 -9.96
CA SER A 15 -24.62 -11.12 -10.82
C SER A 15 -24.62 -12.51 -10.19
N LEU A 16 -24.77 -13.52 -11.04
CA LEU A 16 -24.66 -14.92 -10.69
C LEU A 16 -23.67 -15.56 -11.67
N TYR A 17 -22.73 -16.32 -11.15
CA TYR A 17 -21.75 -17.01 -11.95
C TYR A 17 -21.47 -18.41 -11.39
N ARG A 18 -21.46 -19.41 -12.29
CA ARG A 18 -21.06 -20.78 -11.97
C ARG A 18 -19.71 -21.04 -12.60
N ASP A 19 -18.68 -21.27 -11.79
CA ASP A 19 -17.34 -21.51 -12.27
C ASP A 19 -17.17 -22.95 -12.77
N ARG A 20 -16.02 -23.24 -13.43
CA ARG A 20 -15.70 -24.56 -13.96
C ARG A 20 -15.56 -25.64 -12.91
N LYS A 21 -15.32 -25.27 -11.64
CA LYS A 21 -15.33 -26.18 -10.48
C LYS A 21 -16.73 -26.37 -9.90
N ASN A 22 -17.75 -25.90 -10.62
CA ASN A 22 -19.16 -26.01 -10.23
C ASN A 22 -19.54 -25.24 -8.96
N ARG A 23 -18.74 -24.24 -8.55
CA ARG A 23 -19.02 -23.35 -7.42
C ARG A 23 -19.94 -22.22 -7.88
N LEU A 24 -20.95 -21.90 -7.07
CA LEU A 24 -21.88 -20.80 -7.36
C LEU A 24 -21.43 -19.54 -6.65
N TRP A 25 -21.10 -18.52 -7.44
CA TRP A 25 -20.71 -17.19 -7.01
C TRP A 25 -21.86 -16.22 -7.19
N ILE A 26 -22.12 -15.38 -6.18
CA ILE A 26 -23.25 -14.46 -6.14
C ILE A 26 -22.70 -13.07 -5.82
N GLY A 27 -22.78 -12.17 -6.79
CA GLY A 27 -22.41 -10.76 -6.63
C GLY A 27 -23.59 -9.95 -6.12
N THR A 28 -23.41 -9.23 -5.03
CA THR A 28 -24.42 -8.42 -4.39
C THR A 28 -24.02 -6.94 -4.27
N ALA A 29 -24.89 -6.11 -3.74
CA ALA A 29 -24.56 -4.72 -3.41
C ALA A 29 -23.60 -4.58 -2.23
N ASN A 30 -23.27 -5.66 -1.52
CA ASN A 30 -22.35 -5.63 -0.38
C ASN A 30 -21.44 -6.86 -0.32
N GLY A 31 -20.77 -7.17 -1.42
CA GLY A 31 -19.76 -8.21 -1.50
C GLY A 31 -20.10 -9.36 -2.43
N LEU A 32 -19.09 -10.19 -2.63
CA LEU A 32 -19.14 -11.45 -3.33
C LEU A 32 -19.49 -12.57 -2.34
N ASN A 33 -20.37 -13.47 -2.72
CA ASN A 33 -20.78 -14.59 -1.89
C ASN A 33 -20.48 -15.90 -2.61
N LEU A 34 -19.85 -16.84 -1.92
CA LEU A 34 -19.69 -18.22 -2.38
C LEU A 34 -20.74 -19.08 -1.67
N PHE A 35 -21.63 -19.71 -2.43
CA PHE A 35 -22.62 -20.63 -1.91
C PHE A 35 -21.98 -22.00 -1.56
N LYS A 36 -22.25 -22.48 -0.35
CA LYS A 36 -21.86 -23.81 0.13
C LYS A 36 -23.09 -24.73 0.17
N PRO A 37 -23.20 -25.70 -0.78
CA PRO A 37 -24.37 -26.56 -0.85
C PRO A 37 -24.55 -27.47 0.37
N ALA A 38 -23.44 -27.84 1.04
CA ALA A 38 -23.47 -28.84 2.13
C ALA A 38 -24.30 -28.39 3.34
N ASP A 39 -24.23 -27.11 3.68
CA ASP A 39 -24.91 -26.52 4.84
C ASP A 39 -25.83 -25.35 4.45
N THR A 40 -26.02 -25.12 3.16
CA THR A 40 -26.78 -24.00 2.59
C THR A 40 -26.34 -22.62 3.07
N SER A 41 -25.05 -22.49 3.46
CA SER A 41 -24.43 -21.25 3.94
C SER A 41 -23.73 -20.48 2.84
N PHE A 42 -23.24 -19.27 3.18
CA PHE A 42 -22.50 -18.41 2.28
C PHE A 42 -21.20 -17.96 2.92
N VAL A 43 -20.10 -17.99 2.13
CA VAL A 43 -18.86 -17.30 2.50
C VAL A 43 -18.92 -15.90 1.89
N HIS A 44 -18.76 -14.89 2.73
CA HIS A 44 -18.80 -13.50 2.32
C HIS A 44 -17.37 -12.98 2.07
N ILE A 45 -17.18 -12.33 0.93
CA ILE A 45 -15.92 -11.70 0.51
C ILE A 45 -16.22 -10.23 0.23
N THR A 46 -15.49 -9.34 0.91
CA THR A 46 -15.71 -7.90 0.89
C THR A 46 -14.39 -7.14 0.69
N ILE A 47 -14.41 -5.82 0.77
CA ILE A 47 -13.20 -4.98 0.76
C ILE A 47 -12.22 -5.41 1.88
N SER A 48 -12.72 -5.80 3.05
CA SER A 48 -11.85 -6.27 4.16
C SER A 48 -11.06 -7.54 3.83
N ASN A 49 -11.52 -8.31 2.84
CA ASN A 49 -10.82 -9.50 2.34
C ASN A 49 -9.90 -9.21 1.15
N GLY A 50 -10.03 -8.03 0.51
CA GLY A 50 -9.17 -7.62 -0.61
C GLY A 50 -9.89 -7.21 -1.88
N LEU A 51 -11.24 -7.17 -1.93
CA LEU A 51 -11.97 -6.63 -3.08
C LEU A 51 -11.76 -5.11 -3.21
N PRO A 52 -11.74 -4.55 -4.44
CA PRO A 52 -11.60 -3.11 -4.64
C PRO A 52 -12.86 -2.31 -4.30
N GLY A 53 -14.04 -2.97 -4.36
CA GLY A 53 -15.33 -2.40 -4.03
C GLY A 53 -16.31 -3.46 -3.56
N ASN A 54 -17.31 -3.08 -2.76
CA ASN A 54 -18.32 -4.01 -2.25
C ASN A 54 -19.46 -4.27 -3.24
N VAL A 55 -19.73 -3.37 -4.18
CA VAL A 55 -20.80 -3.57 -5.16
C VAL A 55 -20.25 -4.42 -6.31
N ILE A 56 -20.70 -5.65 -6.42
CA ILE A 56 -20.25 -6.61 -7.42
C ILE A 56 -21.18 -6.53 -8.64
N ASN A 57 -20.71 -5.93 -9.71
CA ASN A 57 -21.50 -5.63 -10.89
C ASN A 57 -21.56 -6.78 -11.90
N ALA A 58 -20.45 -7.46 -12.14
CA ALA A 58 -20.36 -8.63 -13.00
C ALA A 58 -19.25 -9.58 -12.58
N ILE A 59 -19.39 -10.86 -12.91
CA ILE A 59 -18.42 -11.92 -12.63
C ILE A 59 -18.25 -12.75 -13.90
N THR A 60 -17.00 -13.04 -14.27
CA THR A 60 -16.66 -14.01 -15.31
C THR A 60 -15.38 -14.76 -14.92
N GLU A 61 -15.04 -15.84 -15.61
CA GLU A 61 -13.88 -16.68 -15.32
C GLU A 61 -12.93 -16.70 -16.51
N ASP A 62 -11.63 -16.61 -16.29
CA ASP A 62 -10.63 -16.77 -17.34
C ASP A 62 -10.30 -18.24 -17.63
N ARG A 63 -9.40 -18.49 -18.61
CA ARG A 63 -8.99 -19.84 -18.97
C ARG A 63 -8.27 -20.59 -17.86
N ARG A 64 -7.68 -19.86 -16.90
CA ARG A 64 -6.92 -20.43 -15.77
C ARG A 64 -7.79 -20.69 -14.55
N GLY A 65 -9.09 -20.34 -14.60
CA GLY A 65 -10.01 -20.51 -13.48
C GLY A 65 -9.98 -19.34 -12.49
N ASN A 66 -9.36 -18.20 -12.84
CA ASN A 66 -9.45 -17.01 -12.04
C ASN A 66 -10.76 -16.27 -12.33
N LEU A 67 -11.38 -15.72 -11.30
CA LEU A 67 -12.57 -14.89 -11.47
C LEU A 67 -12.18 -13.43 -11.72
N TRP A 68 -12.79 -12.85 -12.72
CA TRP A 68 -12.73 -11.45 -13.03
C TRP A 68 -14.02 -10.78 -12.60
N ILE A 69 -13.92 -9.85 -11.66
CA ILE A 69 -15.03 -9.27 -10.92
C ILE A 69 -14.99 -7.77 -11.12
N SER A 70 -16.00 -7.21 -11.79
CA SER A 70 -16.15 -5.78 -11.91
C SER A 70 -16.96 -5.23 -10.73
N THR A 71 -16.51 -4.07 -10.21
CA THR A 71 -17.11 -3.45 -9.03
C THR A 71 -17.45 -1.98 -9.30
N ASN A 72 -17.95 -1.31 -8.28
CA ASN A 72 -18.12 0.14 -8.28
C ASN A 72 -16.83 0.92 -8.02
N ASN A 73 -15.68 0.24 -7.88
CA ASN A 73 -14.39 0.87 -7.66
C ASN A 73 -13.24 0.02 -8.23
N GLY A 74 -13.28 -0.29 -9.53
CA GLY A 74 -12.24 -1.04 -10.22
C GLY A 74 -12.63 -2.47 -10.60
N LEU A 75 -11.68 -3.15 -11.24
CA LEU A 75 -11.76 -4.52 -11.71
C LEU A 75 -10.83 -5.41 -10.90
N CYS A 76 -11.30 -6.56 -10.45
CA CYS A 76 -10.53 -7.49 -9.63
C CYS A 76 -10.30 -8.82 -10.36
N ARG A 77 -9.06 -9.30 -10.40
CA ARG A 77 -8.75 -10.70 -10.65
C ARG A 77 -8.64 -11.42 -9.31
N PHE A 78 -9.58 -12.29 -9.02
CA PHE A 78 -9.61 -13.11 -7.83
C PHE A 78 -9.20 -14.55 -8.15
N ILE A 79 -8.25 -15.09 -7.42
CA ILE A 79 -7.79 -16.47 -7.51
C ILE A 79 -8.41 -17.25 -6.34
N PRO A 80 -9.50 -18.01 -6.57
CA PRO A 80 -10.24 -18.61 -5.47
C PRO A 80 -9.46 -19.63 -4.65
N ASP A 81 -8.53 -20.35 -5.28
CA ASP A 81 -7.77 -21.43 -4.64
C ASP A 81 -6.73 -20.90 -3.63
N SER A 82 -6.16 -19.72 -3.87
CA SER A 82 -5.21 -19.06 -2.95
C SER A 82 -5.83 -17.91 -2.17
N SER A 83 -7.10 -17.59 -2.43
CA SER A 83 -7.78 -16.40 -1.89
C SER A 83 -7.00 -15.11 -2.14
N SER A 84 -6.33 -15.01 -3.30
CA SER A 84 -5.51 -13.86 -3.69
C SER A 84 -6.30 -12.92 -4.56
N PHE A 85 -6.12 -11.62 -4.35
CA PHE A 85 -6.79 -10.55 -5.08
C PHE A 85 -5.75 -9.68 -5.79
N TRP A 86 -6.02 -9.34 -7.04
CA TRP A 86 -5.27 -8.36 -7.81
C TRP A 86 -6.25 -7.36 -8.40
N ASN A 87 -6.16 -6.13 -7.91
CA ASN A 87 -7.09 -5.07 -8.24
C ASN A 87 -6.47 -4.13 -9.25
N LEU A 88 -7.26 -3.77 -10.26
CA LEU A 88 -6.92 -2.84 -11.31
C LEU A 88 -7.84 -1.62 -11.23
N TYR A 89 -7.25 -0.45 -11.46
CA TYR A 89 -7.91 0.84 -11.39
C TYR A 89 -7.66 1.68 -12.65
N GLU A 90 -8.24 2.86 -12.72
CA GLU A 90 -7.99 3.81 -13.80
C GLU A 90 -6.50 4.12 -13.98
N ASP A 91 -5.75 4.25 -12.88
CA ASP A 91 -4.29 4.45 -12.90
C ASP A 91 -3.51 3.25 -13.53
N ASP A 92 -4.14 2.08 -13.64
CA ASP A 92 -3.59 0.88 -14.31
C ASP A 92 -4.03 0.76 -15.78
N GLY A 93 -4.71 1.78 -16.31
CA GLY A 93 -5.14 1.87 -17.71
C GLY A 93 -6.59 1.45 -17.97
N LEU A 94 -7.41 1.30 -16.92
CA LEU A 94 -8.84 1.15 -17.11
C LEU A 94 -9.47 2.48 -17.57
N PRO A 95 -10.58 2.44 -18.37
CA PRO A 95 -11.26 3.66 -18.80
C PRO A 95 -11.90 4.45 -17.66
N GLY A 96 -12.12 3.82 -16.51
CA GLY A 96 -12.68 4.38 -15.29
C GLY A 96 -12.84 3.29 -14.22
N ASN A 97 -13.15 3.68 -12.98
CA ASN A 97 -13.30 2.74 -11.87
C ASN A 97 -14.74 2.23 -11.69
N TYR A 98 -15.74 2.87 -12.29
CA TYR A 98 -17.15 2.50 -12.16
C TYR A 98 -17.60 1.61 -13.31
N PHE A 99 -17.82 0.32 -13.03
CA PHE A 99 -18.29 -0.64 -14.01
C PHE A 99 -19.82 -0.76 -13.98
N SER A 100 -20.41 -0.97 -15.17
CA SER A 100 -21.85 -1.14 -15.33
C SER A 100 -22.31 -2.54 -14.94
N ARG A 101 -23.50 -2.64 -14.36
CA ARG A 101 -24.08 -3.92 -13.93
C ARG A 101 -24.32 -4.85 -15.11
N GLY A 102 -23.87 -6.10 -14.96
CA GLY A 102 -24.04 -7.14 -15.99
C GLY A 102 -23.23 -6.90 -17.27
N ALA A 103 -22.47 -5.81 -17.37
CA ALA A 103 -21.71 -5.46 -18.55
C ALA A 103 -20.37 -6.23 -18.61
N CYS A 104 -20.43 -7.53 -18.79
CA CYS A 104 -19.26 -8.36 -19.06
C CYS A 104 -19.53 -9.34 -20.20
N PHE A 105 -18.49 -9.64 -20.95
CA PHE A 105 -18.54 -10.62 -22.02
C PHE A 105 -17.19 -11.35 -22.12
N GLN A 106 -17.25 -12.66 -22.36
CA GLN A 106 -16.10 -13.48 -22.71
C GLN A 106 -16.23 -14.02 -24.10
N SER A 107 -15.27 -13.74 -24.96
CA SER A 107 -15.23 -14.28 -26.31
C SER A 107 -14.83 -15.76 -26.31
N LYS A 108 -15.12 -16.47 -27.40
CA LYS A 108 -14.65 -17.87 -27.59
C LYS A 108 -13.12 -17.99 -27.57
N ALA A 109 -12.42 -16.92 -27.93
CA ALA A 109 -10.96 -16.81 -27.85
C ALA A 109 -10.46 -16.48 -26.44
N GLY A 110 -11.32 -16.37 -25.42
CA GLY A 110 -10.95 -16.10 -24.02
C GLY A 110 -10.71 -14.62 -23.70
N VAL A 111 -10.85 -13.72 -24.67
CA VAL A 111 -10.75 -12.27 -24.44
C VAL A 111 -11.92 -11.80 -23.60
N LEU A 112 -11.65 -11.04 -22.57
CA LEU A 112 -12.64 -10.45 -21.68
C LEU A 112 -12.96 -9.01 -22.09
N MET A 113 -14.21 -8.62 -21.89
CA MET A 113 -14.70 -7.27 -22.10
C MET A 113 -15.56 -6.86 -20.93
N PHE A 114 -15.37 -5.62 -20.44
CA PHE A 114 -16.19 -5.04 -19.37
C PHE A 114 -16.57 -3.62 -19.75
N GLY A 115 -17.83 -3.27 -19.52
CA GLY A 115 -18.34 -1.90 -19.72
C GLY A 115 -18.26 -1.09 -18.45
N SER A 116 -17.80 0.15 -18.57
CA SER A 116 -17.80 1.17 -17.51
C SER A 116 -18.64 2.39 -17.94
N ASP A 117 -18.77 3.35 -17.05
CA ASP A 117 -19.41 4.64 -17.34
C ASP A 117 -18.60 5.53 -18.31
N GLN A 118 -17.30 5.25 -18.46
CA GLN A 118 -16.39 6.02 -19.33
C GLN A 118 -15.98 5.25 -20.59
N GLY A 119 -16.51 4.07 -20.82
CA GLY A 119 -16.20 3.27 -21.99
C GLY A 119 -16.12 1.77 -21.72
N MET A 120 -15.39 1.06 -22.57
CA MET A 120 -15.25 -0.39 -22.49
C MET A 120 -13.76 -0.74 -22.45
N VAL A 121 -13.40 -1.62 -21.51
CA VAL A 121 -12.09 -2.27 -21.51
C VAL A 121 -12.17 -3.66 -22.19
N ARG A 122 -11.19 -3.96 -23.04
CA ARG A 122 -11.02 -5.26 -23.71
C ARG A 122 -9.59 -5.73 -23.55
N PHE A 123 -9.40 -6.94 -23.05
CA PHE A 123 -8.06 -7.51 -22.84
C PHE A 123 -8.07 -9.04 -22.91
N ASP A 124 -6.93 -9.63 -23.22
CA ASP A 124 -6.68 -11.05 -22.96
C ASP A 124 -6.10 -11.19 -21.54
N PRO A 125 -6.74 -11.98 -20.63
CA PRO A 125 -6.22 -12.20 -19.28
C PRO A 125 -4.78 -12.74 -19.22
N ASP A 126 -4.33 -13.43 -20.27
CA ASP A 126 -2.99 -13.99 -20.36
C ASP A 126 -1.92 -12.93 -20.63
N ASP A 127 -2.29 -11.78 -21.20
CA ASP A 127 -1.39 -10.65 -21.46
C ASP A 127 -1.20 -9.76 -20.22
N ILE A 128 -2.15 -9.80 -19.27
CA ILE A 128 -2.08 -8.99 -18.06
C ILE A 128 -1.19 -9.68 -17.04
N ARG A 129 -0.03 -9.08 -16.79
CA ARG A 129 0.97 -9.55 -15.83
C ARG A 129 1.23 -8.51 -14.77
N PRO A 130 1.50 -8.92 -13.51
CA PRO A 130 1.93 -7.99 -12.48
C PRO A 130 3.26 -7.34 -12.88
N ASP A 131 3.42 -6.07 -12.54
CA ASP A 131 4.71 -5.40 -12.68
C ASP A 131 5.67 -5.92 -11.61
N THR A 132 6.60 -6.77 -12.03
CA THR A 132 7.63 -7.36 -11.16
C THR A 132 8.82 -6.44 -10.95
N THR A 133 8.81 -5.23 -11.51
CA THR A 133 9.92 -4.28 -11.41
C THR A 133 10.05 -3.78 -9.98
N ILE A 134 11.26 -3.92 -9.44
CA ILE A 134 11.61 -3.35 -8.14
C ILE A 134 12.08 -1.91 -8.37
N TYR A 135 11.30 -0.96 -7.87
CA TYR A 135 11.63 0.47 -7.98
C TYR A 135 12.43 0.91 -6.77
N PRO A 136 13.64 1.49 -6.98
CA PRO A 136 14.46 1.98 -5.87
C PRO A 136 13.71 3.02 -5.04
N VAL A 137 13.77 2.87 -3.73
CA VAL A 137 13.27 3.86 -2.78
C VAL A 137 14.41 4.78 -2.38
N TYR A 138 14.14 6.06 -2.22
CA TYR A 138 15.12 7.07 -1.84
C TYR A 138 14.52 8.07 -0.84
N ILE A 139 15.36 8.59 0.03
CA ILE A 139 15.04 9.72 0.92
C ILE A 139 15.19 11.00 0.10
N LYS A 140 14.06 11.68 -0.12
CA LYS A 140 14.00 12.89 -0.94
C LYS A 140 14.52 14.12 -0.22
N ASP A 141 14.09 14.31 1.04
CA ASP A 141 14.44 15.44 1.87
C ASP A 141 14.30 15.13 3.36
N VAL A 142 15.00 15.92 4.15
CA VAL A 142 14.86 15.97 5.62
C VAL A 142 14.53 17.40 6.02
N LEU A 143 13.38 17.58 6.65
CA LEU A 143 12.94 18.87 7.12
C LEU A 143 13.11 18.95 8.65
N VAL A 144 13.75 20.01 9.10
CA VAL A 144 13.87 20.32 10.55
C VAL A 144 13.09 21.58 10.84
N ASN A 145 12.07 21.47 11.68
CA ASN A 145 11.10 22.55 11.93
C ASN A 145 10.56 23.12 10.59
N TYR A 146 10.15 22.24 9.65
CA TYR A 146 9.62 22.55 8.32
C TYR A 146 10.60 23.23 7.35
N ARG A 147 11.91 23.26 7.65
CA ARG A 147 12.94 23.77 6.74
C ARG A 147 13.80 22.63 6.23
N SER A 148 13.97 22.55 4.90
CA SER A 148 14.85 21.57 4.25
C SER A 148 16.30 21.78 4.70
N ILE A 149 16.99 20.69 5.01
CA ILE A 149 18.41 20.70 5.42
C ILE A 149 19.32 19.96 4.43
N LEU A 150 18.81 19.07 3.58
CA LEU A 150 19.64 18.35 2.59
C LEU A 150 20.24 19.31 1.54
N ASN A 151 19.55 20.40 1.20
CA ASN A 151 20.02 21.40 0.26
C ASN A 151 20.88 22.52 0.91
N GLN A 152 20.99 22.56 2.23
CA GLN A 152 21.87 23.49 2.92
C GLN A 152 23.18 22.77 3.21
N ALA A 153 24.30 23.35 2.82
CA ALA A 153 25.67 22.84 2.96
C ALA A 153 26.15 22.50 4.39
N THR A 154 25.24 22.19 5.30
CA THR A 154 25.47 21.70 6.66
C THR A 154 25.49 20.17 6.75
N CYS A 155 25.43 19.46 5.64
CA CYS A 155 25.79 18.03 5.57
C CYS A 155 27.33 17.88 5.56
N SER A 156 28.01 18.50 6.50
CA SER A 156 29.45 18.34 6.70
C SER A 156 29.71 17.37 7.85
N ALA A 157 29.46 16.10 7.58
CA ALA A 157 30.12 15.03 8.30
C ALA A 157 30.62 14.05 7.22
N GLU A 158 31.90 13.76 7.24
CA GLU A 158 32.48 12.69 6.44
C GLU A 158 31.64 11.41 6.64
N PRO A 159 31.33 10.69 5.55
CA PRO A 159 30.49 9.49 5.65
C PRO A 159 31.18 8.45 6.51
N GLN A 160 30.84 8.37 7.79
CA GLN A 160 31.21 7.24 8.60
C GLN A 160 30.36 6.03 8.16
N ALA A 161 31.01 5.03 7.60
CA ALA A 161 30.39 3.81 7.07
C ALA A 161 29.52 3.98 5.79
N GLY A 162 29.75 4.98 4.95
CA GLY A 162 29.10 5.11 3.63
C GLY A 162 27.63 5.58 3.65
N LEU A 163 27.06 5.91 4.81
CA LEU A 163 25.71 6.49 4.92
C LEU A 163 25.80 8.02 5.05
N PRO A 164 24.86 8.77 4.43
CA PRO A 164 24.75 10.19 4.66
C PRO A 164 24.39 10.45 6.15
N VAL A 165 25.02 11.47 6.75
CA VAL A 165 24.84 11.81 8.17
C VAL A 165 24.27 13.21 8.28
N VAL A 166 23.20 13.33 9.09
CA VAL A 166 22.58 14.60 9.46
C VAL A 166 22.81 14.85 10.94
N VAL A 167 23.43 16.00 11.27
CA VAL A 167 23.66 16.43 12.65
C VAL A 167 22.61 17.45 13.05
N LEU A 168 21.85 17.16 14.10
CA LEU A 168 20.78 18.02 14.63
C LEU A 168 21.21 18.65 15.95
N PRO A 169 21.17 19.98 16.08
CA PRO A 169 21.35 20.62 17.37
C PRO A 169 20.19 20.27 18.32
N TYR A 170 20.51 20.18 19.61
CA TYR A 170 19.49 19.93 20.64
C TYR A 170 18.36 20.98 20.60
N GLY A 171 17.14 20.56 20.93
CA GLY A 171 15.99 21.45 21.01
C GLY A 171 15.24 21.67 19.70
N LYS A 172 15.63 21.00 18.63
CA LYS A 172 14.80 20.97 17.42
C LYS A 172 13.54 20.12 17.68
N LYS A 173 12.36 20.74 17.47
CA LYS A 173 11.10 20.15 17.91
C LYS A 173 10.57 19.06 16.99
N SER A 174 10.82 19.17 15.69
CA SER A 174 10.33 18.20 14.70
C SER A 174 11.37 17.92 13.61
N VAL A 175 11.42 16.64 13.21
CA VAL A 175 12.21 16.15 12.08
C VAL A 175 11.27 15.38 11.19
N THR A 176 11.12 15.79 9.93
CA THR A 176 10.27 15.14 8.94
C THR A 176 11.15 14.54 7.84
N PHE A 177 10.99 13.27 7.56
CA PHE A 177 11.61 12.56 6.45
C PHE A 177 10.62 12.48 5.30
N GLN A 178 11.02 12.97 4.14
CA GLN A 178 10.28 12.81 2.90
C GLN A 178 10.99 11.78 2.02
N TYR A 179 10.24 10.82 1.52
CA TYR A 179 10.77 9.72 0.71
C TYR A 179 9.87 9.41 -0.47
N GLY A 180 10.39 8.65 -1.42
CA GLY A 180 9.66 8.27 -2.62
C GLY A 180 10.29 7.07 -3.31
N ALA A 181 9.60 6.52 -4.30
CA ALA A 181 10.12 5.49 -5.18
C ALA A 181 10.19 6.02 -6.62
N LEU A 182 11.16 5.55 -7.39
CA LEU A 182 11.34 5.92 -8.81
C LEU A 182 10.36 5.17 -9.74
N ASN A 183 9.13 5.01 -9.28
CA ASN A 183 8.05 4.46 -10.08
C ASN A 183 7.24 5.59 -10.72
N TYR A 184 7.41 5.79 -12.03
CA TYR A 184 6.72 6.84 -12.80
C TYR A 184 5.36 6.38 -13.34
N LEU A 185 5.09 5.06 -13.39
CA LEU A 185 3.87 4.51 -13.98
C LEU A 185 2.68 4.63 -13.02
N ASN A 186 2.87 4.26 -11.75
CA ASN A 186 1.80 4.28 -10.75
C ASN A 186 2.32 4.76 -9.38
N GLN A 187 2.69 6.04 -9.32
CA GLN A 187 3.29 6.63 -8.11
C GLN A 187 2.36 6.63 -6.90
N LYS A 188 1.04 6.80 -7.12
CA LYS A 188 0.07 7.01 -6.04
C LYS A 188 -0.11 5.77 -5.16
N ASN A 189 0.07 4.58 -5.73
CA ASN A 189 -0.22 3.30 -5.09
C ASN A 189 1.01 2.60 -4.52
N ASN A 190 2.19 3.21 -4.60
CA ASN A 190 3.38 2.71 -3.92
C ASN A 190 3.16 2.72 -2.41
N ARG A 191 3.53 1.65 -1.74
CA ARG A 191 3.44 1.51 -0.28
C ARG A 191 4.81 1.53 0.33
N PHE A 192 4.91 2.11 1.52
CA PHE A 192 6.17 2.31 2.21
C PHE A 192 6.11 1.79 3.64
N GLU A 193 7.28 1.37 4.12
CA GLU A 193 7.53 1.06 5.52
C GLU A 193 8.83 1.74 5.94
N TYR A 194 8.87 2.20 7.17
CA TYR A 194 10.07 2.78 7.76
C TYR A 194 10.37 2.17 9.13
N ILE A 195 11.59 2.39 9.58
CA ILE A 195 12.05 2.17 10.95
C ILE A 195 13.04 3.27 11.32
N LEU A 196 12.94 3.78 12.54
CA LEU A 196 13.95 4.65 13.13
C LEU A 196 14.72 3.86 14.19
N GLU A 197 15.79 3.19 13.77
CA GLU A 197 16.65 2.38 14.65
C GLU A 197 17.20 3.24 15.78
N GLY A 198 17.09 2.78 17.01
CA GLY A 198 17.40 3.50 18.23
C GLY A 198 16.18 4.22 18.86
N TYR A 199 15.03 4.19 18.19
CA TYR A 199 13.76 4.73 18.69
C TYR A 199 12.62 3.72 18.57
N GLU A 200 12.60 2.92 17.49
CA GLU A 200 11.59 1.91 17.18
C GLU A 200 12.23 0.54 16.99
N ASP A 201 11.54 -0.53 17.42
CA ASP A 201 12.03 -1.90 17.32
C ASP A 201 11.51 -2.62 16.08
N ASN A 202 10.45 -2.12 15.43
CA ASN A 202 9.78 -2.79 14.32
C ASN A 202 9.54 -1.84 13.14
N TRP A 203 9.42 -2.42 11.95
CA TRP A 203 9.02 -1.70 10.76
C TRP A 203 7.57 -1.23 10.88
N ILE A 204 7.35 0.05 10.59
CA ILE A 204 6.03 0.69 10.63
C ILE A 204 5.56 0.96 9.21
N SER A 205 4.38 0.44 8.87
CA SER A 205 3.76 0.67 7.58
C SER A 205 3.08 2.04 7.54
N THR A 206 3.41 2.84 6.54
CA THR A 206 2.79 4.16 6.28
C THR A 206 1.73 4.11 5.18
N GLY A 207 1.52 2.93 4.57
CA GLY A 207 0.69 2.83 3.39
C GLY A 207 1.27 3.66 2.25
N THR A 208 0.49 4.55 1.65
CA THR A 208 0.91 5.41 0.53
C THR A 208 1.50 6.75 0.96
N ARG A 209 1.61 7.03 2.27
CA ARG A 209 2.21 8.27 2.78
C ARG A 209 3.70 8.31 2.45
N ARG A 210 4.17 9.47 2.04
CA ARG A 210 5.54 9.71 1.57
C ARG A 210 6.37 10.54 2.55
N GLU A 211 5.87 10.71 3.75
CA GLU A 211 6.56 11.44 4.81
C GLU A 211 6.19 10.89 6.19
N VAL A 212 7.12 11.04 7.12
CA VAL A 212 6.94 10.75 8.55
C VAL A 212 7.62 11.83 9.37
N THR A 213 6.99 12.22 10.47
CA THR A 213 7.49 13.26 11.35
C THR A 213 7.70 12.71 12.75
N PHE A 214 8.91 12.93 13.27
CA PHE A 214 9.26 12.65 14.66
C PHE A 214 9.37 13.96 15.43
N THR A 215 8.85 13.96 16.65
CA THR A 215 8.90 15.10 17.53
C THR A 215 9.61 14.73 18.83
N GLY A 216 10.47 15.65 19.32
CA GLY A 216 11.09 15.48 20.63
C GLY A 216 12.13 14.38 20.71
N LEU A 217 12.88 14.10 19.62
CA LEU A 217 13.97 13.12 19.65
C LEU A 217 15.00 13.51 20.73
N GLU A 218 15.33 12.57 21.60
CA GLU A 218 16.36 12.75 22.61
C GLU A 218 17.78 12.79 22.02
N PRO A 219 18.77 13.34 22.74
CA PRO A 219 20.16 13.27 22.31
C PRO A 219 20.61 11.82 22.11
N GLY A 220 21.14 11.52 20.94
CA GLY A 220 21.52 10.17 20.58
C GLY A 220 21.83 10.01 19.09
N THR A 221 22.10 8.78 18.71
CA THR A 221 22.34 8.40 17.32
C THR A 221 21.23 7.48 16.86
N TYR A 222 20.61 7.83 15.74
CA TYR A 222 19.52 7.09 15.13
C TYR A 222 19.85 6.77 13.68
N THR A 223 19.26 5.72 13.13
CA THR A 223 19.33 5.42 11.70
C THR A 223 17.91 5.32 11.17
N PHE A 224 17.52 6.27 10.34
CA PHE A 224 16.26 6.19 9.61
C PHE A 224 16.43 5.30 8.39
N ARG A 225 15.59 4.29 8.25
CA ARG A 225 15.56 3.41 7.09
C ARG A 225 14.15 3.37 6.52
N VAL A 226 14.05 3.36 5.21
CA VAL A 226 12.79 3.31 4.48
C VAL A 226 12.89 2.29 3.35
N ARG A 227 11.82 1.53 3.15
CA ARG A 227 11.65 0.60 2.05
C ARG A 227 10.25 0.76 1.47
N GLY A 228 10.06 0.33 0.23
CA GLY A 228 8.75 0.43 -0.40
C GLY A 228 8.49 -0.67 -1.39
N CYS A 229 7.25 -0.80 -1.81
CA CYS A 229 6.85 -1.69 -2.89
C CYS A 229 6.02 -0.94 -3.92
N ASN A 230 5.96 -1.51 -5.13
CA ASN A 230 5.01 -1.09 -6.14
C ASN A 230 3.58 -1.52 -5.76
N ASN A 231 2.60 -1.13 -6.56
CA ASN A 231 1.19 -1.50 -6.39
C ASN A 231 0.96 -3.02 -6.41
N ASP A 232 1.82 -3.78 -7.10
CA ASP A 232 1.73 -5.24 -7.21
C ASP A 232 2.43 -5.99 -6.07
N GLY A 233 3.00 -5.26 -5.10
CA GLY A 233 3.58 -5.83 -3.89
C GLY A 233 5.03 -6.30 -4.01
N TYR A 234 5.76 -5.88 -5.05
CA TYR A 234 7.20 -6.17 -5.18
C TYR A 234 8.03 -5.15 -4.42
N TRP A 235 8.65 -5.62 -3.34
CA TRP A 235 9.38 -4.80 -2.37
C TRP A 235 10.82 -4.54 -2.77
N ASP A 236 11.25 -3.27 -2.70
CA ASP A 236 12.66 -2.91 -2.60
C ASP A 236 13.15 -3.18 -1.17
N LYS A 237 13.71 -4.38 -0.95
CA LYS A 237 14.22 -4.79 0.37
C LYS A 237 15.47 -4.02 0.80
N LYS A 238 16.22 -3.44 -0.15
CA LYS A 238 17.40 -2.63 0.12
C LYS A 238 16.99 -1.31 0.73
N GLY A 239 16.04 -0.63 0.09
CA GLY A 239 15.58 0.69 0.48
C GLY A 239 16.68 1.74 0.52
N ASP A 240 16.44 2.80 1.30
CA ASP A 240 17.42 3.86 1.56
C ASP A 240 17.53 4.10 3.06
N SER A 241 18.68 4.67 3.49
CA SER A 241 18.97 4.88 4.90
C SER A 241 19.81 6.14 5.15
N LEU A 242 19.54 6.78 6.28
CA LEU A 242 20.19 8.02 6.68
C LEU A 242 20.46 8.01 8.18
N LYS A 243 21.70 8.35 8.57
CA LYS A 243 22.10 8.43 9.98
C LYS A 243 21.81 9.83 10.53
N ILE A 244 21.27 9.89 11.75
CA ILE A 244 20.93 11.12 12.44
C ILE A 244 21.65 11.15 13.77
N ILE A 245 22.29 12.26 14.07
CA ILE A 245 22.95 12.50 15.35
C ILE A 245 22.29 13.71 15.99
N VAL A 246 21.58 13.50 17.10
CA VAL A 246 21.01 14.58 17.92
C VAL A 246 22.02 14.94 18.99
N LEU A 247 22.54 16.15 18.95
CA LEU A 247 23.58 16.62 19.88
C LEU A 247 23.02 16.77 21.30
N THR A 248 23.86 16.50 22.29
CA THR A 248 23.55 16.77 23.70
C THR A 248 23.61 18.27 23.96
N PRO A 249 22.69 18.84 24.78
CA PRO A 249 22.78 20.24 25.18
C PRO A 249 24.02 20.46 26.06
N TRP A 250 24.63 21.64 25.92
CA TRP A 250 25.87 22.00 26.62
C TRP A 250 25.77 21.88 28.15
N TYR A 251 24.58 22.16 28.76
CA TYR A 251 24.35 22.06 30.19
C TYR A 251 24.24 20.60 30.69
N ARG A 252 24.04 19.61 29.84
CA ARG A 252 24.07 18.17 30.15
C ARG A 252 25.45 17.54 29.99
N THR A 253 26.44 18.28 29.49
CA THR A 253 27.81 17.79 29.35
C THR A 253 28.47 17.63 30.73
N TRP A 254 29.36 16.63 30.85
CA TRP A 254 30.08 16.39 32.11
C TRP A 254 30.89 17.59 32.55
N PHE A 255 31.48 18.35 31.62
CA PHE A 255 32.19 19.60 31.91
C PHE A 255 31.34 20.62 32.65
N PHE A 256 30.12 20.83 32.22
CA PHE A 256 29.21 21.77 32.90
C PHE A 256 28.87 21.31 34.31
N ARG A 257 28.69 20.00 34.52
CA ARG A 257 28.42 19.43 35.86
C ARG A 257 29.61 19.63 36.79
N VAL A 258 30.86 19.43 36.29
CA VAL A 258 32.07 19.69 37.10
C VAL A 258 32.21 21.15 37.44
N ILE A 259 32.00 22.09 36.53
CA ILE A 259 32.03 23.52 36.78
C ILE A 259 30.96 23.89 37.83
N LEU A 260 29.76 23.37 37.72
CA LEU A 260 28.69 23.64 38.68
C LEU A 260 29.05 23.19 40.10
N VAL A 261 29.69 22.02 40.24
CA VAL A 261 30.17 21.51 41.55
C VAL A 261 31.35 22.36 42.13
N LEU A 262 32.17 22.98 41.27
CA LEU A 262 33.29 23.82 41.72
C LEU A 262 32.86 25.24 42.11
N VAL A 263 31.66 25.68 41.66
CA VAL A 263 31.11 27.01 41.94
C VAL A 263 30.18 27.02 43.17
N ILE A 264 29.72 25.85 43.62
CA ILE A 264 28.95 25.68 44.88
C ILE A 264 29.89 25.29 46.00
#